data_a0bb8e38207188df65680b1bf738038b
#
_entry.id   a0bb8e38207188df65680b1bf738038b
#
_cell.length_a   1.000
_cell.length_b   1.000
_cell.length_c   1.000
_cell.angle_alpha   90.00
_cell.angle_beta   90.00
_cell.angle_gamma   90.00
#
_symmetry.space_group_name_H-M   'P 1'
#
loop_
_entity.id
_entity.type
_entity.pdbx_description
1 polymer ?
#
loop_
_entity_poly.entity_id
_entity_poly.type
_entity_poly.pdbx_seq_one_letter_code
_entity_poly.pdbx_strand_id
1 'polypeptide(L)'
;MQADMNSQPSLAKALEGTHTLFLVTLPDFVTGAAPGTEFEHGKNVADAAKAAGVQHVVFSSLINVTEASKGRLRHVAHFDSKADTEKHIRSQGIPATFILPGYYMTNFTNLQLLRKGDDGSYTITGPTSATKAQLPLFFPETDLGESFL
;
A
#
# COMPACT_ATOMS: atom_id res chain seq x y z
N MET A 1 -16.16 -14.18 -0.78
CA MET A 1 -16.02 -14.68 0.62
C MET A 1 -15.31 -13.60 1.43
N GLN A 2 -15.70 -13.41 2.69
CA GLN A 2 -15.00 -12.48 3.60
C GLN A 2 -14.01 -13.27 4.46
N ALA A 3 -12.79 -12.73 4.67
CA ALA A 3 -11.77 -13.32 5.49
C ALA A 3 -11.15 -12.29 6.45
N ASP A 4 -10.63 -12.77 7.57
CA ASP A 4 -9.89 -11.97 8.55
C ASP A 4 -8.40 -12.22 8.39
N MET A 5 -7.61 -11.15 8.17
CA MET A 5 -6.16 -11.22 7.99
C MET A 5 -5.41 -11.66 9.27
N ASN A 6 -6.07 -11.65 10.43
CA ASN A 6 -5.50 -12.21 11.66
C ASN A 6 -5.76 -13.71 11.83
N SER A 7 -6.59 -14.33 10.98
CA SER A 7 -7.03 -15.69 11.11
C SER A 7 -6.52 -16.57 9.98
N GLN A 8 -5.49 -17.36 10.24
CA GLN A 8 -4.94 -18.30 9.26
C GLN A 8 -6.00 -19.29 8.71
N PRO A 9 -6.92 -19.86 9.51
CA PRO A 9 -7.98 -20.72 8.97
C PRO A 9 -8.94 -19.97 8.05
N SER A 10 -9.24 -18.69 8.34
CA SER A 10 -10.09 -17.83 7.52
C SER A 10 -9.42 -17.55 6.17
N LEU A 11 -8.13 -17.22 6.18
CA LEU A 11 -7.33 -16.98 4.99
C LEU A 11 -7.18 -18.24 4.13
N ALA A 12 -6.86 -19.38 4.73
CA ALA A 12 -6.74 -20.64 4.02
C ALA A 12 -8.01 -20.98 3.24
N LYS A 13 -9.19 -20.83 3.90
CA LYS A 13 -10.49 -21.05 3.25
C LYS A 13 -10.76 -20.04 2.12
N ALA A 14 -10.39 -18.78 2.32
CA ALA A 14 -10.63 -17.74 1.31
C ALA A 14 -9.74 -17.89 0.07
N LEU A 15 -8.55 -18.44 0.23
CA LEU A 15 -7.57 -18.60 -0.84
C LEU A 15 -7.61 -19.98 -1.52
N GLU A 16 -8.50 -20.87 -1.08
CA GLU A 16 -8.68 -22.18 -1.70
C GLU A 16 -9.02 -22.06 -3.18
N GLY A 17 -8.21 -22.68 -4.06
CA GLY A 17 -8.36 -22.65 -5.51
C GLY A 17 -8.05 -21.28 -6.15
N THR A 18 -7.53 -20.32 -5.40
CA THR A 18 -7.15 -19.01 -5.94
C THR A 18 -5.87 -19.12 -6.76
N HIS A 19 -5.93 -18.69 -8.03
CA HIS A 19 -4.76 -18.63 -8.91
C HIS A 19 -3.94 -17.36 -8.68
N THR A 20 -4.59 -16.20 -8.65
CA THR A 20 -3.93 -14.89 -8.52
C THR A 20 -4.56 -14.11 -7.37
N LEU A 21 -3.73 -13.51 -6.54
CA LEU A 21 -4.14 -12.68 -5.41
C LEU A 21 -3.71 -11.23 -5.64
N PHE A 22 -4.66 -10.29 -5.56
CA PHE A 22 -4.36 -8.87 -5.43
C PHE A 22 -4.41 -8.48 -3.95
N LEU A 23 -3.30 -8.03 -3.41
CA LEU A 23 -3.14 -7.70 -1.99
C LEU A 23 -2.92 -6.21 -1.78
N VAL A 24 -3.74 -5.61 -0.93
CA VAL A 24 -3.55 -4.26 -0.40
C VAL A 24 -3.71 -4.31 1.12
N THR A 25 -2.73 -3.85 1.85
CA THR A 25 -2.79 -3.70 3.31
C THR A 25 -3.20 -2.28 3.70
N LEU A 26 -3.89 -2.15 4.84
CA LEU A 26 -4.29 -0.84 5.36
C LEU A 26 -3.34 -0.42 6.50
N PRO A 27 -2.89 0.85 6.48
CA PRO A 27 -2.03 1.38 7.54
C PRO A 27 -2.68 1.32 8.93
N ASP A 28 -1.87 1.07 9.96
CA ASP A 28 -2.31 0.94 11.35
C ASP A 28 -3.10 2.18 11.82
N PHE A 29 -2.68 3.39 11.41
CA PHE A 29 -3.37 4.62 11.76
C PHE A 29 -4.75 4.78 11.08
N VAL A 30 -4.99 4.09 9.97
CA VAL A 30 -6.31 4.07 9.29
C VAL A 30 -7.26 3.13 10.02
N THR A 31 -6.74 1.99 10.48
CA THR A 31 -7.55 0.96 11.16
C THR A 31 -7.67 1.19 12.67
N GLY A 32 -6.83 2.05 13.24
CA GLY A 32 -6.69 2.22 14.70
C GLY A 32 -6.00 1.03 15.37
N ALA A 33 -5.32 0.19 14.61
CA ALA A 33 -4.63 -0.99 15.10
C ALA A 33 -3.31 -0.63 15.81
N ALA A 34 -2.75 -1.60 16.54
CA ALA A 34 -1.44 -1.46 17.15
C ALA A 34 -0.34 -1.34 16.09
N PRO A 35 0.75 -0.61 16.38
CA PRO A 35 1.89 -0.51 15.47
C PRO A 35 2.44 -1.88 15.06
N GLY A 36 2.65 -2.06 13.75
CA GLY A 36 3.13 -3.31 13.16
C GLY A 36 2.04 -4.28 12.70
N THR A 37 0.78 -4.01 13.01
CA THR A 37 -0.35 -4.86 12.58
C THR A 37 -0.45 -4.94 11.06
N GLU A 38 -0.19 -3.84 10.34
CA GLU A 38 -0.20 -3.84 8.87
C GLU A 38 0.79 -4.86 8.29
N PHE A 39 2.01 -4.92 8.82
CA PHE A 39 3.01 -5.90 8.41
C PHE A 39 2.57 -7.33 8.73
N GLU A 40 2.06 -7.58 9.93
CA GLU A 40 1.56 -8.91 10.33
C GLU A 40 0.41 -9.37 9.42
N HIS A 41 -0.51 -8.49 9.05
CA HIS A 41 -1.58 -8.79 8.09
C HIS A 41 -1.00 -9.21 6.73
N GLY A 42 -0.07 -8.42 6.20
CA GLY A 42 0.58 -8.71 4.92
C GLY A 42 1.32 -10.05 4.95
N LYS A 43 2.05 -10.31 6.03
CA LYS A 43 2.76 -11.56 6.28
C LYS A 43 1.80 -12.76 6.34
N ASN A 44 0.75 -12.67 7.13
CA ASN A 44 -0.25 -13.74 7.26
C ASN A 44 -0.90 -14.10 5.94
N VAL A 45 -1.23 -13.10 5.12
CA VAL A 45 -1.82 -13.33 3.79
C VAL A 45 -0.81 -13.98 2.86
N ALA A 46 0.46 -13.53 2.87
CA ALA A 46 1.52 -14.12 2.04
C ALA A 46 1.78 -15.59 2.41
N ASP A 47 1.86 -15.89 3.71
CA ASP A 47 2.05 -17.26 4.19
C ASP A 47 0.88 -18.17 3.80
N ALA A 48 -0.36 -17.69 3.93
CA ALA A 48 -1.56 -18.41 3.51
C ALA A 48 -1.63 -18.60 1.99
N ALA A 49 -1.24 -17.60 1.21
CA ALA A 49 -1.18 -17.67 -0.25
C ALA A 49 -0.17 -18.74 -0.70
N LYS A 50 1.00 -18.79 -0.05
CA LYS A 50 2.00 -19.85 -0.30
C LYS A 50 1.44 -21.22 0.00
N ALA A 51 0.80 -21.40 1.16
CA ALA A 51 0.22 -22.66 1.57
C ALA A 51 -0.94 -23.12 0.66
N ALA A 52 -1.74 -22.20 0.16
CA ALA A 52 -2.84 -22.46 -0.78
C ALA A 52 -2.38 -22.71 -2.23
N GLY A 53 -1.09 -22.54 -2.54
CA GLY A 53 -0.56 -22.74 -3.89
C GLY A 53 -0.91 -21.63 -4.87
N VAL A 54 -1.15 -20.41 -4.38
CA VAL A 54 -1.36 -19.22 -5.23
C VAL A 54 -0.19 -19.07 -6.20
N GLN A 55 -0.49 -18.89 -7.48
CA GLN A 55 0.51 -18.88 -8.55
C GLN A 55 1.10 -17.48 -8.79
N HIS A 56 0.38 -16.43 -8.43
CA HIS A 56 0.85 -15.05 -8.58
C HIS A 56 0.25 -14.11 -7.54
N VAL A 57 1.07 -13.25 -6.98
CA VAL A 57 0.62 -12.19 -6.06
C VAL A 57 0.90 -10.83 -6.69
N VAL A 58 -0.12 -10.00 -6.77
CA VAL A 58 0.02 -8.58 -7.11
C VAL A 58 -0.13 -7.80 -5.81
N PHE A 59 0.91 -7.09 -5.40
CA PHE A 59 0.92 -6.39 -4.12
C PHE A 59 1.13 -4.89 -4.31
N SER A 60 0.24 -4.08 -3.71
CA SER A 60 0.41 -2.64 -3.60
C SER A 60 1.44 -2.32 -2.52
N SER A 61 2.68 -2.15 -2.95
CA SER A 61 3.85 -1.88 -2.12
C SER A 61 4.18 -0.40 -2.04
N LEU A 62 5.22 -0.06 -1.29
CA LEU A 62 5.85 1.25 -1.24
C LEU A 62 7.36 1.09 -0.99
N ILE A 63 8.14 2.17 -1.15
CA ILE A 63 9.57 2.18 -0.84
C ILE A 63 9.79 2.09 0.69
N ASN A 64 10.88 1.46 1.13
CA ASN A 64 11.30 1.57 2.52
C ASN A 64 11.95 2.93 2.76
N VAL A 65 11.22 3.83 3.44
CA VAL A 65 11.67 5.21 3.67
C VAL A 65 12.83 5.26 4.65
N THR A 66 12.83 4.40 5.66
CA THR A 66 13.95 4.31 6.60
C THR A 66 15.24 3.94 5.90
N GLU A 67 15.23 2.94 5.03
CA GLU A 67 16.41 2.52 4.25
C GLU A 67 16.81 3.57 3.21
N ALA A 68 15.87 4.06 2.41
CA ALA A 68 16.10 5.05 1.36
C ALA A 68 16.68 6.36 1.91
N SER A 69 16.26 6.76 3.13
CA SER A 69 16.77 7.95 3.80
C SER A 69 18.03 7.70 4.62
N LYS A 70 18.60 6.48 4.58
CA LYS A 70 19.75 6.06 5.41
C LYS A 70 19.49 6.30 6.91
N GLY A 71 18.30 5.99 7.37
CA GLY A 71 17.89 6.10 8.76
C GLY A 71 17.53 7.52 9.24
N ARG A 72 17.48 8.52 8.36
CA ARG A 72 17.10 9.89 8.74
C ARG A 72 15.61 10.04 9.01
N LEU A 73 14.76 9.32 8.28
CA LEU A 73 13.30 9.34 8.41
C LEU A 73 12.85 7.95 8.89
N ARG A 74 12.53 7.83 10.18
CA ARG A 74 12.24 6.54 10.83
C ARG A 74 10.78 6.38 11.28
N HIS A 75 9.92 7.35 10.94
CA HIS A 75 8.54 7.38 11.44
C HIS A 75 7.50 7.37 10.32
N VAL A 76 7.85 6.78 9.17
CA VAL A 76 6.93 6.60 8.03
C VAL A 76 6.52 5.13 7.96
N ALA A 77 5.98 4.64 9.08
CA ALA A 77 5.75 3.21 9.31
C ALA A 77 4.91 2.54 8.21
N HIS A 78 3.89 3.22 7.68
CA HIS A 78 3.05 2.66 6.61
C HIS A 78 3.78 2.44 5.27
N PHE A 79 4.88 3.16 5.01
CA PHE A 79 5.76 2.85 3.88
C PHE A 79 6.63 1.63 4.20
N ASP A 80 7.28 1.66 5.37
CA ASP A 80 8.20 0.60 5.77
C ASP A 80 7.48 -0.74 5.94
N SER A 81 6.25 -0.76 6.51
CA SER A 81 5.42 -1.97 6.65
C SER A 81 5.12 -2.64 5.30
N LYS A 82 4.79 -1.84 4.28
CA LYS A 82 4.54 -2.36 2.93
C LYS A 82 5.82 -2.90 2.29
N ALA A 83 6.92 -2.18 2.42
CA ALA A 83 8.21 -2.64 1.91
C ALA A 83 8.68 -3.94 2.60
N ASP A 84 8.46 -4.08 3.89
CA ASP A 84 8.81 -5.30 4.63
C ASP A 84 7.88 -6.46 4.26
N THR A 85 6.58 -6.19 4.00
CA THR A 85 5.66 -7.18 3.42
C THR A 85 6.14 -7.63 2.04
N GLU A 86 6.60 -6.71 1.17
CA GLU A 86 7.20 -7.07 -0.12
C GLU A 86 8.41 -7.98 0.04
N LYS A 87 9.34 -7.66 0.96
CA LYS A 87 10.49 -8.52 1.26
C LYS A 87 10.05 -9.91 1.70
N HIS A 88 9.01 -9.99 2.52
CA HIS A 88 8.47 -11.27 2.97
C HIS A 88 7.89 -12.08 1.81
N ILE A 89 7.04 -11.48 0.95
CA ILE A 89 6.48 -12.15 -0.25
C ILE A 89 7.61 -12.68 -1.14
N ARG A 90 8.65 -11.87 -1.39
CA ARG A 90 9.83 -12.30 -2.17
C ARG A 90 10.53 -13.50 -1.53
N SER A 91 10.66 -13.52 -0.21
CA SER A 91 11.30 -14.62 0.52
C SER A 91 10.53 -15.94 0.44
N GLN A 92 9.20 -15.87 0.24
CA GLN A 92 8.36 -17.06 0.04
C GLN A 92 8.55 -17.72 -1.34
N GLY A 93 9.18 -17.02 -2.30
CA GLY A 93 9.39 -17.52 -3.65
C GLY A 93 8.09 -17.65 -4.46
N ILE A 94 7.04 -16.91 -4.13
CA ILE A 94 5.83 -16.81 -4.93
C ILE A 94 6.11 -15.83 -6.07
N PRO A 95 5.79 -16.15 -7.33
CA PRO A 95 5.83 -15.15 -8.40
C PRO A 95 4.96 -13.94 -8.03
N ALA A 96 5.52 -12.73 -8.14
CA ALA A 96 4.82 -11.55 -7.69
C ALA A 96 5.12 -10.32 -8.54
N THR A 97 4.13 -9.44 -8.67
CA THR A 97 4.23 -8.09 -9.22
C THR A 97 4.03 -7.08 -8.08
N PHE A 98 4.94 -6.13 -7.97
CA PHE A 98 4.88 -5.09 -6.95
C PHE A 98 4.60 -3.75 -7.61
N ILE A 99 3.50 -3.09 -7.18
CA ILE A 99 3.09 -1.79 -7.67
C ILE A 99 3.40 -0.77 -6.58
N LEU A 100 4.12 0.27 -6.93
CA LEU A 100 4.43 1.38 -6.04
C LEU A 100 3.66 2.61 -6.53
N PRO A 101 2.40 2.78 -6.10
CA PRO A 101 1.59 3.90 -6.55
C PRO A 101 2.20 5.22 -6.10
N GLY A 102 2.04 6.23 -6.93
CA GLY A 102 2.43 7.59 -6.61
C GLY A 102 1.45 8.26 -5.64
N TYR A 103 1.49 9.59 -5.60
CA TYR A 103 0.58 10.38 -4.77
C TYR A 103 -0.80 10.47 -5.45
N TYR A 104 -1.83 10.01 -4.78
CA TYR A 104 -3.18 9.98 -5.32
C TYR A 104 -3.71 11.40 -5.57
N MET A 105 -4.07 11.70 -6.81
CA MET A 105 -4.66 12.99 -7.17
C MET A 105 -5.97 13.26 -6.43
N THR A 106 -6.72 12.20 -6.11
CA THR A 106 -7.94 12.29 -5.30
C THR A 106 -7.69 12.81 -3.89
N ASN A 107 -6.46 12.77 -3.37
CA ASN A 107 -6.13 13.36 -2.07
C ASN A 107 -6.30 14.89 -2.06
N PHE A 108 -6.14 15.55 -3.19
CA PHE A 108 -6.35 17.01 -3.25
C PHE A 108 -7.79 17.39 -2.89
N THR A 109 -8.74 16.57 -3.26
CA THR A 109 -10.17 16.77 -2.95
C THR A 109 -10.58 16.10 -1.65
N ASN A 110 -10.27 14.81 -1.48
CA ASN A 110 -10.72 14.01 -0.34
C ASN A 110 -10.15 14.49 1.01
N LEU A 111 -8.91 14.96 1.00
CA LEU A 111 -8.26 15.53 2.19
C LEU A 111 -8.35 17.06 2.24
N GLN A 112 -9.14 17.67 1.35
CA GLN A 112 -9.33 19.12 1.26
C GLN A 112 -8.01 19.90 1.18
N LEU A 113 -7.01 19.32 0.51
CA LEU A 113 -5.70 19.97 0.33
C LEU A 113 -5.76 21.07 -0.72
N LEU A 114 -6.68 20.98 -1.69
CA LEU A 114 -7.00 22.03 -2.64
C LEU A 114 -8.25 22.77 -2.18
N ARG A 115 -8.11 24.05 -1.90
CA ARG A 115 -9.20 24.92 -1.44
C ARG A 115 -9.34 26.14 -2.35
N LYS A 116 -10.58 26.51 -2.64
CA LYS A 116 -10.91 27.76 -3.32
C LYS A 116 -11.20 28.83 -2.27
N GLY A 117 -10.54 29.99 -2.37
CA GLY A 117 -10.81 31.16 -1.56
C GLY A 117 -12.02 31.96 -2.06
N ASP A 118 -12.56 32.82 -1.23
CA ASP A 118 -13.68 33.70 -1.57
C ASP A 118 -13.32 34.73 -2.65
N ASP A 119 -12.05 35.05 -2.77
CA ASP A 119 -11.46 35.90 -3.82
C ASP A 119 -11.25 35.20 -5.17
N GLY A 120 -11.64 33.92 -5.29
CA GLY A 120 -11.46 33.10 -6.47
C GLY A 120 -10.07 32.47 -6.60
N SER A 121 -9.15 32.71 -5.68
CA SER A 121 -7.84 32.07 -5.64
C SER A 121 -7.95 30.58 -5.28
N TYR A 122 -6.91 29.81 -5.59
CA TYR A 122 -6.80 28.42 -5.16
C TYR A 122 -5.54 28.23 -4.33
N THR A 123 -5.69 27.57 -3.20
CA THR A 123 -4.58 27.22 -2.30
C THR A 123 -4.41 25.72 -2.23
N ILE A 124 -3.18 25.24 -2.41
CA ILE A 124 -2.79 23.84 -2.15
C ILE A 124 -1.99 23.83 -0.86
N THR A 125 -2.45 23.04 0.12
CA THR A 125 -1.76 22.84 1.40
C THR A 125 -1.03 21.50 1.35
N GLY A 126 0.27 21.49 1.71
CA GLY A 126 1.05 20.27 1.75
C GLY A 126 2.36 20.47 2.53
N PRO A 127 3.01 19.38 2.96
CA PRO A 127 4.26 19.41 3.73
C PRO A 127 5.50 19.68 2.86
N THR A 128 5.31 20.00 1.59
CA THR A 128 6.37 20.12 0.59
C THR A 128 6.61 21.57 0.17
N SER A 129 7.83 21.85 -0.32
CA SER A 129 8.16 23.18 -0.85
C SER A 129 7.33 23.49 -2.10
N ALA A 130 6.64 24.62 -2.13
CA ALA A 130 5.83 25.04 -3.26
C ALA A 130 6.62 25.23 -4.58
N THR A 131 7.92 25.44 -4.49
CA THR A 131 8.78 25.75 -5.64
C THR A 131 9.70 24.62 -6.07
N LYS A 132 9.88 23.59 -5.23
CA LYS A 132 10.86 22.51 -5.46
C LYS A 132 10.27 21.11 -5.40
N ALA A 133 9.02 20.96 -4.93
CA ALA A 133 8.40 19.65 -4.82
C ALA A 133 7.99 19.13 -6.19
N GLN A 134 8.36 17.89 -6.45
CA GLN A 134 7.81 17.09 -7.55
C GLN A 134 7.01 15.95 -6.92
N LEU A 135 5.73 15.86 -7.26
CA LEU A 135 4.86 14.79 -6.81
C LEU A 135 4.65 13.82 -7.97
N PRO A 136 4.93 12.53 -7.79
CA PRO A 136 4.57 11.50 -8.76
C PRO A 136 3.05 11.29 -8.70
N LEU A 137 2.31 12.13 -9.41
CA LEU A 137 0.84 12.10 -9.36
C LEU A 137 0.31 10.84 -10.04
N PHE A 138 -0.75 10.29 -9.46
CA PHE A 138 -1.37 9.04 -9.87
C PHE A 138 -2.90 9.18 -9.70
N PHE A 139 -3.66 8.82 -10.74
CA PHE A 139 -5.11 8.82 -10.71
C PHE A 139 -5.62 7.38 -10.67
N PRO A 140 -6.02 6.88 -9.49
CA PRO A 140 -6.23 5.44 -9.28
C PRO A 140 -7.33 4.83 -10.16
N GLU A 141 -8.33 5.60 -10.56
CA GLU A 141 -9.45 5.12 -11.37
C GLU A 141 -9.05 4.76 -12.81
N THR A 142 -8.00 5.39 -13.35
CA THR A 142 -7.54 5.13 -14.72
C THR A 142 -6.19 4.44 -14.75
N ASP A 143 -5.24 4.91 -13.93
CA ASP A 143 -3.85 4.53 -14.10
C ASP A 143 -3.56 3.14 -13.50
N LEU A 144 -4.32 2.72 -12.45
CA LEU A 144 -4.06 1.45 -11.78
C LEU A 144 -4.35 0.26 -12.72
N GLY A 145 -5.45 0.31 -13.45
CA GLY A 145 -5.84 -0.78 -14.37
C GLY A 145 -4.86 -0.93 -15.54
N GLU A 146 -4.40 0.16 -16.11
CA GLU A 146 -3.45 0.16 -17.23
C GLU A 146 -2.06 -0.36 -16.84
N SER A 147 -1.70 -0.28 -15.56
CA SER A 147 -0.42 -0.81 -15.04
C SER A 147 -0.34 -2.34 -15.07
N PHE A 148 -1.44 -3.05 -15.39
CA PHE A 148 -1.51 -4.52 -15.43
C PHE A 148 -1.63 -5.08 -16.85
N LEU A 149 -1.73 -4.23 -17.86
CA LEU A 149 -1.80 -4.61 -19.28
C LEU A 149 -0.42 -4.57 -19.92
#